data_0ddea626653011d7542de7a242a42577
#
_entry.id   0ddea626653011d7542de7a242a42577
#
_cell.length_a   1.000
_cell.length_b   1.000
_cell.length_c   1.000
_cell.angle_alpha   90.00
_cell.angle_beta   90.00
_cell.angle_gamma   90.00
#
_symmetry.space_group_name_H-M   'P 1'
#
loop_
_entity.id
_entity.type
_entity.pdbx_description
1 polymer ?
#
loop_
_entity_poly.entity_id
_entity_poly.type
_entity_poly.pdbx_seq_one_letter_code
_entity_poly.pdbx_strand_id
1 'polypeptide(L)'
;MKYDTIIIGAGAAGCVLAARLSENPDRSVLLIEAGSDYPNFNSMPDDVRFGYNSASVEEGALNHGWGYRAKIASNFDNLLRGKLVGGTSAINCGIYLWGLPYDFDRWEQLGNTDWSWKKVEPWFKKTETDINFRSSHGIDGPIAVKRYDKSQWGDLYTAFYNDCLDKGFEDCPDMNKPYASGVGPYPLNNLYGVRISTLLGYLNPIRHRKNLTILSENLVHRI
;
A
#
# COMPACT_ATOMS: atom_id res chain seq x y z
N MET A 1 10.84 -18.23 24.26
CA MET A 1 11.58 -18.25 22.97
C MET A 1 12.34 -16.94 22.84
N LYS A 2 13.51 -16.97 22.24
CA LYS A 2 14.27 -15.74 21.92
C LYS A 2 14.19 -15.53 20.40
N TYR A 3 14.09 -14.28 19.97
CA TYR A 3 14.13 -13.88 18.58
C TYR A 3 15.22 -12.85 18.36
N ASP A 4 15.87 -12.88 17.21
CA ASP A 4 16.89 -11.89 16.85
C ASP A 4 16.26 -10.53 16.49
N THR A 5 15.02 -10.58 15.97
CA THR A 5 14.26 -9.38 15.62
C THR A 5 12.79 -9.54 15.99
N ILE A 6 12.25 -8.54 16.66
CA ILE A 6 10.81 -8.43 16.94
C ILE A 6 10.28 -7.20 16.23
N ILE A 7 9.23 -7.38 15.42
CA ILE A 7 8.54 -6.33 14.67
C ILE A 7 7.16 -6.14 15.30
N ILE A 8 6.86 -4.93 15.73
CA ILE A 8 5.57 -4.58 16.34
C ILE A 8 4.71 -3.86 15.32
N GLY A 9 3.56 -4.45 15.00
CA GLY A 9 2.61 -4.02 13.99
C GLY A 9 2.90 -4.63 12.61
N ALA A 10 1.98 -5.45 12.12
CA ALA A 10 2.01 -6.04 10.78
C ALA A 10 1.30 -5.14 9.73
N GLY A 11 1.46 -3.84 9.83
CA GLY A 11 1.02 -2.89 8.81
C GLY A 11 1.90 -2.90 7.57
N ALA A 12 1.76 -1.88 6.70
CA ALA A 12 2.51 -1.79 5.45
C ALA A 12 4.03 -1.93 5.66
N ALA A 13 4.59 -1.21 6.63
CA ALA A 13 6.03 -1.27 6.93
C ALA A 13 6.44 -2.61 7.57
N GLY A 14 5.67 -3.09 8.56
CA GLY A 14 6.01 -4.32 9.29
C GLY A 14 5.99 -5.57 8.42
N CYS A 15 5.04 -5.69 7.49
CA CYS A 15 5.02 -6.79 6.51
C CYS A 15 6.26 -6.77 5.62
N VAL A 16 6.69 -5.60 5.17
CA VAL A 16 7.91 -5.45 4.35
C VAL A 16 9.15 -5.82 5.15
N LEU A 17 9.29 -5.31 6.37
CA LEU A 17 10.40 -5.63 7.26
C LEU A 17 10.47 -7.13 7.55
N ALA A 18 9.34 -7.75 7.90
CA ALA A 18 9.27 -9.18 8.15
C ALA A 18 9.70 -10.00 6.91
N ALA A 19 9.25 -9.60 5.73
CA ALA A 19 9.62 -10.26 4.48
C ALA A 19 11.13 -10.15 4.21
N ARG A 20 11.70 -8.96 4.35
CA ARG A 20 13.11 -8.71 4.03
C ARG A 20 14.08 -9.26 5.07
N LEU A 21 13.78 -9.11 6.36
CA LEU A 21 14.65 -9.58 7.43
C LEU A 21 14.68 -11.11 7.53
N SER A 22 13.57 -11.78 7.20
CA SER A 22 13.51 -13.25 7.16
C SER A 22 14.11 -13.89 5.90
N GLU A 23 14.63 -13.10 4.95
CA GLU A 23 15.44 -13.61 3.83
C GLU A 23 16.71 -14.30 4.31
N ASN A 24 17.31 -13.81 5.40
CA ASN A 24 18.40 -14.51 6.07
C ASN A 24 17.81 -15.65 6.93
N PRO A 25 18.04 -16.93 6.60
CA PRO A 25 17.47 -18.07 7.32
C PRO A 25 18.01 -18.20 8.75
N ASP A 26 19.15 -17.65 9.04
CA ASP A 26 19.76 -17.67 10.38
C ASP A 26 19.22 -16.57 11.30
N ARG A 27 18.39 -15.67 10.80
CA ARG A 27 17.73 -14.63 11.60
C ARG A 27 16.31 -15.04 11.94
N SER A 28 16.04 -15.25 13.20
CA SER A 28 14.68 -15.48 13.72
C SER A 28 13.91 -14.17 13.82
N VAL A 29 12.72 -14.11 13.18
CA VAL A 29 11.87 -12.91 13.13
C VAL A 29 10.53 -13.21 13.74
N LEU A 30 10.11 -12.36 14.69
CA LEU A 30 8.75 -12.35 15.25
C LEU A 30 8.02 -11.11 14.78
N LEU A 31 6.89 -11.28 14.12
CA LEU A 31 5.96 -10.21 13.73
C LEU A 31 4.72 -10.30 14.61
N ILE A 32 4.40 -9.21 15.34
CA ILE A 32 3.25 -9.13 16.25
C ILE A 32 2.25 -8.13 15.72
N GLU A 33 0.98 -8.51 15.65
CA GLU A 33 -0.12 -7.66 15.21
C GLU A 33 -1.28 -7.69 16.20
N ALA A 34 -1.86 -6.53 16.48
CA ALA A 34 -2.98 -6.39 17.41
C ALA A 34 -4.31 -6.90 16.86
N GLY A 35 -4.46 -6.90 15.54
CA GLY A 35 -5.68 -7.32 14.85
C GLY A 35 -5.59 -8.73 14.27
N SER A 36 -6.63 -9.07 13.51
CA SER A 36 -6.80 -10.40 12.93
C SER A 36 -5.87 -10.66 11.75
N ASP A 37 -5.59 -11.92 11.49
CA ASP A 37 -4.83 -12.42 10.35
C ASP A 37 -5.72 -13.21 9.41
N TYR A 38 -5.54 -13.05 8.12
CA TYR A 38 -6.28 -13.75 7.06
C TYR A 38 -5.30 -14.44 6.10
N PRO A 39 -4.66 -15.54 6.53
CA PRO A 39 -3.63 -16.22 5.74
C PRO A 39 -4.17 -16.90 4.49
N ASN A 40 -5.45 -17.30 4.50
CA ASN A 40 -6.09 -18.00 3.38
C ASN A 40 -6.93 -17.01 2.57
N PHE A 41 -6.54 -16.81 1.32
CA PHE A 41 -7.23 -15.91 0.39
C PHE A 41 -8.72 -16.22 0.23
N ASN A 42 -9.10 -17.50 0.18
CA ASN A 42 -10.50 -17.88 -0.05
C ASN A 42 -11.42 -17.62 1.15
N SER A 43 -10.87 -17.55 2.36
CA SER A 43 -11.61 -17.23 3.60
C SER A 43 -11.40 -15.80 4.07
N MET A 44 -10.67 -14.99 3.29
CA MET A 44 -10.47 -13.58 3.59
C MET A 44 -11.78 -12.82 3.41
N PRO A 45 -12.19 -11.93 4.36
CA PRO A 45 -13.37 -11.09 4.21
C PRO A 45 -13.34 -10.24 2.94
N ASP A 46 -14.48 -10.00 2.34
CA ASP A 46 -14.58 -9.28 1.07
C ASP A 46 -14.11 -7.82 1.17
N ASP A 47 -14.36 -7.15 2.28
CA ASP A 47 -13.90 -5.79 2.57
C ASP A 47 -12.36 -5.68 2.74
N VAL A 48 -11.70 -6.79 3.08
CA VAL A 48 -10.24 -6.91 3.10
C VAL A 48 -9.69 -7.32 1.72
N ARG A 49 -10.33 -8.29 1.07
CA ARG A 49 -9.89 -8.86 -0.19
C ARG A 49 -10.05 -7.91 -1.37
N PHE A 50 -11.17 -7.20 -1.43
CA PHE A 50 -11.54 -6.36 -2.56
C PHE A 50 -11.48 -4.86 -2.22
N GLY A 51 -11.07 -4.05 -3.19
CA GLY A 51 -10.99 -2.60 -3.07
C GLY A 51 -11.67 -1.93 -4.25
N TYR A 52 -13.01 -1.97 -4.29
CA TYR A 52 -13.77 -1.50 -5.44
C TYR A 52 -14.06 0.01 -5.43
N ASN A 53 -14.27 0.58 -4.24
CA ASN A 53 -14.68 1.98 -4.10
C ASN A 53 -14.48 2.50 -2.66
N SER A 54 -14.88 3.75 -2.40
CA SER A 54 -14.79 4.37 -1.08
C SER A 54 -15.63 3.67 -0.02
N ALA A 55 -16.78 3.11 -0.38
CA ALA A 55 -17.64 2.39 0.58
C ALA A 55 -16.92 1.15 1.14
N SER A 56 -16.15 0.43 0.32
CA SER A 56 -15.34 -0.71 0.80
C SER A 56 -14.24 -0.30 1.78
N VAL A 57 -13.77 0.95 1.72
CA VAL A 57 -12.80 1.50 2.68
C VAL A 57 -13.47 1.78 4.02
N GLU A 58 -14.66 2.36 4.01
CA GLU A 58 -15.43 2.63 5.22
C GLU A 58 -15.84 1.34 5.93
N GLU A 59 -16.35 0.35 5.18
CA GLU A 59 -16.70 -0.96 5.70
C GLU A 59 -15.48 -1.68 6.29
N GLY A 60 -14.37 -1.72 5.57
CA GLY A 60 -13.13 -2.29 6.07
C GLY A 60 -12.61 -1.60 7.33
N ALA A 61 -12.77 -0.27 7.42
CA ALA A 61 -12.37 0.48 8.61
C ALA A 61 -13.33 0.28 9.79
N LEU A 62 -14.61 0.05 9.57
CA LEU A 62 -15.58 -0.29 10.61
C LEU A 62 -15.30 -1.68 11.18
N ASN A 63 -15.04 -2.66 10.33
CA ASN A 63 -14.85 -4.05 10.74
C ASN A 63 -13.44 -4.33 11.29
N HIS A 64 -12.43 -3.65 10.73
CA HIS A 64 -11.00 -3.93 10.97
C HIS A 64 -10.20 -2.69 11.39
N GLY A 65 -10.86 -1.65 11.86
CA GLY A 65 -10.20 -0.40 12.25
C GLY A 65 -9.86 -0.33 13.74
N TRP A 66 -8.94 0.58 14.07
CA TRP A 66 -8.63 0.94 15.45
C TRP A 66 -9.73 1.77 16.14
N GLY A 67 -10.68 2.30 15.39
CA GLY A 67 -11.71 3.18 15.91
C GLY A 67 -11.17 4.55 16.38
N TYR A 68 -10.03 4.98 15.87
CA TYR A 68 -9.45 6.26 16.25
C TYR A 68 -10.29 7.42 15.74
N ARG A 69 -10.39 8.46 16.58
CA ARG A 69 -10.96 9.74 16.21
C ARG A 69 -9.90 10.83 16.33
N ALA A 70 -9.83 11.71 15.35
CA ALA A 70 -8.93 12.84 15.35
C ALA A 70 -9.69 14.14 15.12
N LYS A 71 -9.23 15.22 15.73
CA LYS A 71 -9.72 16.55 15.43
C LYS A 71 -9.07 17.01 14.14
N ILE A 72 -9.88 17.14 13.08
CA ILE A 72 -9.46 17.65 11.79
C ILE A 72 -10.17 19.00 11.61
N ALA A 73 -9.41 20.08 11.56
CA ALA A 73 -9.92 21.44 11.61
C ALA A 73 -10.82 21.67 12.84
N SER A 74 -12.11 21.96 12.66
CA SER A 74 -13.08 22.22 13.74
C SER A 74 -13.82 20.97 14.24
N ASN A 75 -13.82 19.89 13.48
CA ASN A 75 -14.61 18.70 13.73
C ASN A 75 -13.77 17.51 14.19
N PHE A 76 -14.42 16.57 14.90
CA PHE A 76 -13.85 15.26 15.17
C PHE A 76 -14.33 14.28 14.11
N ASP A 77 -13.38 13.73 13.37
CA ASP A 77 -13.64 12.73 12.34
C ASP A 77 -12.98 11.39 12.66
N ASN A 78 -13.49 10.33 12.05
CA ASN A 78 -12.87 9.02 12.15
C ASN A 78 -11.55 9.00 11.41
N LEU A 79 -10.49 8.63 12.11
CA LEU A 79 -9.19 8.40 11.51
C LEU A 79 -9.07 6.93 11.12
N LEU A 80 -9.32 6.64 9.86
CA LEU A 80 -9.33 5.28 9.34
C LEU A 80 -7.91 4.69 9.35
N ARG A 81 -7.68 3.70 10.23
CA ARG A 81 -6.41 2.97 10.34
C ARG A 81 -6.72 1.50 10.59
N GLY A 82 -6.14 0.62 9.77
CA GLY A 82 -6.36 -0.82 9.88
C GLY A 82 -5.70 -1.43 11.11
N LYS A 83 -6.46 -2.29 11.79
CA LYS A 83 -6.05 -3.16 12.90
C LYS A 83 -6.19 -4.60 12.44
N LEU A 84 -5.29 -5.04 11.59
CA LEU A 84 -5.20 -6.39 11.03
C LEU A 84 -3.84 -6.57 10.37
N VAL A 85 -3.46 -7.80 10.06
CA VAL A 85 -2.27 -8.05 9.24
C VAL A 85 -2.44 -7.44 7.84
N GLY A 86 -1.46 -6.66 7.41
CA GLY A 86 -1.52 -5.77 6.25
C GLY A 86 -1.84 -4.32 6.62
N GLY A 87 -2.37 -4.07 7.82
CA GLY A 87 -2.73 -2.74 8.33
C GLY A 87 -3.63 -1.98 7.35
N THR A 88 -3.45 -0.68 7.27
CA THR A 88 -4.25 0.18 6.38
C THR A 88 -4.13 -0.20 4.90
N SER A 89 -3.02 -0.85 4.46
CA SER A 89 -2.91 -1.32 3.07
C SER A 89 -3.92 -2.41 2.72
N ALA A 90 -4.49 -3.09 3.72
CA ALA A 90 -5.50 -4.14 3.53
C ALA A 90 -6.94 -3.60 3.49
N ILE A 91 -7.16 -2.30 3.80
CA ILE A 91 -8.50 -1.68 3.82
C ILE A 91 -8.57 -0.35 3.07
N ASN A 92 -7.50 0.12 2.43
CA ASN A 92 -7.49 1.37 1.67
C ASN A 92 -8.15 1.20 0.28
N CYS A 93 -8.32 2.29 -0.46
CA CYS A 93 -8.89 2.28 -1.82
C CYS A 93 -7.92 1.79 -2.91
N GLY A 94 -6.71 1.35 -2.54
CA GLY A 94 -5.77 0.75 -3.47
C GLY A 94 -5.12 1.72 -4.47
N ILE A 95 -5.15 3.02 -4.21
CA ILE A 95 -4.41 3.99 -5.01
C ILE A 95 -2.92 3.87 -4.68
N TYR A 96 -2.10 3.69 -5.71
CA TYR A 96 -0.66 3.46 -5.60
C TYR A 96 0.12 4.59 -6.26
N LEU A 97 0.14 5.75 -5.61
CA LEU A 97 0.90 6.91 -6.07
C LEU A 97 2.29 6.95 -5.43
N TRP A 98 3.29 7.24 -6.24
CA TRP A 98 4.62 7.59 -5.74
C TRP A 98 4.60 9.00 -5.15
N GLY A 99 5.51 9.27 -4.21
CA GLY A 99 5.74 10.64 -3.75
C GLY A 99 6.44 11.47 -4.84
N LEU A 100 6.28 12.78 -4.78
CA LEU A 100 6.88 13.67 -5.77
C LEU A 100 8.39 13.81 -5.56
N PRO A 101 9.20 13.88 -6.63
CA PRO A 101 10.64 14.11 -6.54
C PRO A 101 11.01 15.31 -5.65
N TYR A 102 10.26 16.40 -5.78
CA TYR A 102 10.45 17.61 -4.98
C TYR A 102 10.38 17.39 -3.47
N ASP A 103 9.45 16.55 -3.00
CA ASP A 103 9.27 16.30 -1.57
C ASP A 103 10.49 15.54 -0.99
N PHE A 104 11.01 14.57 -1.73
CA PHE A 104 12.19 13.81 -1.33
C PHE A 104 13.46 14.65 -1.38
N ASP A 105 13.65 15.47 -2.42
CA ASP A 105 14.81 16.37 -2.51
C ASP A 105 14.78 17.43 -1.41
N ARG A 106 13.56 17.86 -1.01
CA ARG A 106 13.40 18.73 0.17
C ARG A 106 13.76 18.01 1.47
N TRP A 107 13.43 16.74 1.62
CA TRP A 107 13.84 15.97 2.79
C TRP A 107 15.37 15.85 2.87
N GLU A 108 16.05 15.63 1.75
CA GLU A 108 17.51 15.65 1.69
C GLU A 108 18.07 17.01 2.16
N GLN A 109 17.54 18.12 1.67
CA GLN A 109 17.93 19.48 2.07
C GLN A 109 17.73 19.74 3.57
N LEU A 110 16.75 19.09 4.19
CA LEU A 110 16.51 19.16 5.64
C LEU A 110 17.44 18.27 6.48
N GLY A 111 18.45 17.67 5.86
CA GLY A 111 19.46 16.85 6.52
C GLY A 111 19.24 15.33 6.42
N ASN A 112 18.18 14.87 5.74
CA ASN A 112 17.92 13.46 5.53
C ASN A 112 18.62 12.98 4.25
N THR A 113 19.95 12.92 4.28
CA THR A 113 20.80 12.77 3.09
C THR A 113 20.55 11.49 2.28
N ASP A 114 19.89 10.48 2.86
CA ASP A 114 19.56 9.23 2.17
C ASP A 114 18.17 9.25 1.51
N TRP A 115 17.47 10.38 1.54
CA TRP A 115 16.09 10.51 1.08
C TRP A 115 15.93 11.37 -0.17
N SER A 116 16.98 11.69 -0.92
CA SER A 116 16.81 12.35 -2.23
C SER A 116 16.03 11.47 -3.21
N TRP A 117 15.34 12.07 -4.15
CA TRP A 117 14.60 11.34 -5.18
C TRP A 117 15.44 10.26 -5.86
N LYS A 118 16.66 10.63 -6.27
CA LYS A 118 17.61 9.71 -6.90
C LYS A 118 17.90 8.47 -6.07
N LYS A 119 17.87 8.59 -4.73
CA LYS A 119 18.14 7.46 -3.81
C LYS A 119 16.88 6.63 -3.53
N VAL A 120 15.69 7.24 -3.54
CA VAL A 120 14.43 6.55 -3.20
C VAL A 120 13.73 5.95 -4.40
N GLU A 121 13.86 6.51 -5.61
CA GLU A 121 13.24 5.98 -6.83
C GLU A 121 13.50 4.49 -7.09
N PRO A 122 14.75 3.96 -6.93
CA PRO A 122 15.00 2.53 -7.10
C PRO A 122 14.21 1.65 -6.15
N TRP A 123 13.88 2.16 -4.95
CA TRP A 123 13.09 1.44 -3.96
C TRP A 123 11.61 1.42 -4.34
N PHE A 124 11.06 2.49 -4.91
CA PHE A 124 9.72 2.47 -5.49
C PHE A 124 9.61 1.38 -6.56
N LYS A 125 10.55 1.36 -7.51
CA LYS A 125 10.60 0.31 -8.56
C LYS A 125 10.72 -1.10 -7.97
N LYS A 126 11.50 -1.27 -6.90
CA LYS A 126 11.68 -2.57 -6.22
C LYS A 126 10.42 -3.07 -5.51
N THR A 127 9.48 -2.17 -5.16
CA THR A 127 8.24 -2.55 -4.48
C THR A 127 7.14 -2.99 -5.42
N GLU A 128 7.21 -2.65 -6.71
CA GLU A 128 6.10 -2.83 -7.64
C GLU A 128 6.41 -3.74 -8.83
N THR A 129 5.35 -4.30 -9.37
CA THR A 129 5.29 -4.82 -10.74
C THR A 129 4.24 -4.02 -11.49
N ASP A 130 4.68 -3.00 -12.24
CA ASP A 130 3.78 -2.21 -13.07
C ASP A 130 3.43 -2.96 -14.36
N ILE A 131 2.14 -3.18 -14.58
CA ILE A 131 1.65 -3.97 -15.72
C ILE A 131 1.61 -3.13 -17.01
N ASN A 132 1.39 -1.82 -16.87
CA ASN A 132 1.20 -0.91 -18.00
C ASN A 132 2.51 -0.28 -18.51
N PHE A 133 3.44 0.06 -17.63
CA PHE A 133 4.65 0.84 -17.94
C PHE A 133 5.95 0.14 -17.57
N ARG A 134 6.11 -1.10 -18.00
CA ARG A 134 7.26 -1.97 -17.65
C ARG A 134 8.64 -1.42 -18.01
N SER A 135 8.75 -0.49 -18.97
CA SER A 135 10.03 0.11 -19.39
C SER A 135 10.54 1.19 -18.43
N SER A 136 9.66 1.81 -17.66
CA SER A 136 9.98 2.94 -16.77
C SER A 136 9.78 2.62 -15.29
N HIS A 137 9.07 1.54 -14.98
CA HIS A 137 8.66 1.11 -13.64
C HIS A 137 9.28 -0.23 -13.22
N GLY A 138 8.93 -0.67 -12.01
CA GLY A 138 9.30 -1.99 -11.52
C GLY A 138 8.59 -3.11 -12.28
N ILE A 139 9.27 -4.26 -12.42
CA ILE A 139 8.79 -5.40 -13.22
C ILE A 139 8.70 -6.72 -12.44
N ASP A 140 9.23 -6.74 -11.22
CA ASP A 140 9.41 -7.96 -10.39
C ASP A 140 9.14 -7.73 -8.90
N GLY A 141 8.64 -6.55 -8.53
CA GLY A 141 8.26 -6.25 -7.15
C GLY A 141 6.94 -6.91 -6.75
N PRO A 142 6.72 -7.08 -5.45
CA PRO A 142 5.60 -7.87 -4.91
C PRO A 142 4.22 -7.21 -5.05
N ILE A 143 4.15 -5.91 -5.29
CA ILE A 143 2.89 -5.19 -5.43
C ILE A 143 2.57 -5.00 -6.91
N ALA A 144 1.57 -5.73 -7.40
CA ALA A 144 1.09 -5.52 -8.77
C ALA A 144 0.36 -4.18 -8.87
N VAL A 145 0.75 -3.36 -9.85
CA VAL A 145 0.18 -2.04 -10.12
C VAL A 145 -0.42 -2.03 -11.52
N LYS A 146 -1.66 -1.58 -11.63
CA LYS A 146 -2.41 -1.53 -12.90
C LYS A 146 -3.20 -0.24 -12.99
N ARG A 147 -3.35 0.26 -14.22
CA ARG A 147 -4.32 1.31 -14.57
C ARG A 147 -5.44 0.68 -15.40
N TYR A 148 -6.68 1.05 -15.12
CA TYR A 148 -7.80 0.61 -15.95
C TYR A 148 -7.78 1.31 -17.28
N ASP A 149 -7.99 0.53 -18.35
CA ASP A 149 -8.11 1.07 -19.72
C ASP A 149 -9.30 2.03 -19.82
N LYS A 150 -9.17 3.07 -20.65
CA LYS A 150 -10.23 4.08 -20.85
C LYS A 150 -11.54 3.46 -21.32
N SER A 151 -11.51 2.34 -22.04
CA SER A 151 -12.71 1.58 -22.45
C SER A 151 -13.49 0.96 -21.27
N GLN A 152 -12.89 0.88 -20.10
CA GLN A 152 -13.51 0.36 -18.88
C GLN A 152 -14.07 1.46 -17.97
N TRP A 153 -13.93 2.74 -18.37
CA TRP A 153 -14.40 3.85 -17.57
C TRP A 153 -15.90 4.04 -17.72
N GLY A 154 -16.57 4.38 -16.63
CA GLY A 154 -17.96 4.82 -16.68
C GLY A 154 -18.09 6.22 -17.30
N ASP A 155 -19.29 6.54 -17.74
CA ASP A 155 -19.60 7.80 -18.47
C ASP A 155 -19.17 9.06 -17.70
N LEU A 156 -19.36 9.07 -16.37
CA LEU A 156 -18.95 10.21 -15.54
C LEU A 156 -17.45 10.47 -15.56
N TYR A 157 -16.65 9.41 -15.45
CA TYR A 157 -15.17 9.53 -15.49
C TYR A 157 -14.70 9.95 -16.89
N THR A 158 -15.32 9.41 -17.93
CA THR A 158 -15.03 9.77 -19.32
C THR A 158 -15.39 11.24 -19.59
N ALA A 159 -16.55 11.71 -19.14
CA ALA A 159 -16.97 13.10 -19.28
C ALA A 159 -16.02 14.06 -18.52
N PHE A 160 -15.66 13.73 -17.27
CA PHE A 160 -14.71 14.53 -16.49
C PHE A 160 -13.35 14.63 -17.18
N TYR A 161 -12.82 13.51 -17.66
CA TYR A 161 -11.54 13.46 -18.36
C TYR A 161 -11.55 14.33 -19.61
N ASN A 162 -12.59 14.21 -20.45
CA ASN A 162 -12.73 15.01 -21.67
C ASN A 162 -12.86 16.50 -21.35
N ASP A 163 -13.65 16.88 -20.35
CA ASP A 163 -13.80 18.28 -19.93
C ASP A 163 -12.47 18.87 -19.44
N CYS A 164 -11.65 18.09 -18.76
CA CYS A 164 -10.30 18.51 -18.37
C CYS A 164 -9.41 18.77 -19.60
N LEU A 165 -9.41 17.88 -20.58
CA LEU A 165 -8.65 18.08 -21.82
C LEU A 165 -9.12 19.32 -22.59
N ASP A 166 -10.43 19.53 -22.69
CA ASP A 166 -11.01 20.70 -23.35
C ASP A 166 -10.63 22.01 -22.64
N LYS A 167 -10.36 21.97 -21.33
CA LYS A 167 -9.87 23.08 -20.53
C LYS A 167 -8.34 23.24 -20.56
N GLY A 168 -7.64 22.43 -21.34
CA GLY A 168 -6.20 22.54 -21.56
C GLY A 168 -5.33 21.78 -20.55
N PHE A 169 -5.91 20.88 -19.73
CA PHE A 169 -5.09 19.94 -18.97
C PHE A 169 -4.47 18.90 -19.90
N GLU A 170 -3.22 18.52 -19.64
CA GLU A 170 -2.52 17.50 -20.44
C GLU A 170 -3.04 16.10 -20.12
N ASP A 171 -3.02 15.19 -21.11
CA ASP A 171 -3.21 13.76 -20.87
C ASP A 171 -2.03 13.21 -20.06
N CYS A 172 -2.33 12.64 -18.91
CA CYS A 172 -1.34 12.05 -18.02
C CYS A 172 -1.63 10.56 -17.81
N PRO A 173 -1.25 9.69 -18.77
CA PRO A 173 -1.50 8.26 -18.67
C PRO A 173 -0.72 7.58 -17.55
N ASP A 174 0.34 8.21 -17.06
CA ASP A 174 1.20 7.71 -15.98
C ASP A 174 1.45 8.79 -14.92
N MET A 175 0.66 8.76 -13.86
CA MET A 175 0.78 9.69 -12.74
C MET A 175 2.00 9.40 -11.84
N ASN A 176 2.66 8.25 -11.99
CA ASN A 176 3.88 7.91 -11.27
C ASN A 176 5.16 8.32 -12.04
N LYS A 177 5.02 8.82 -13.27
CA LYS A 177 6.17 9.40 -13.96
C LYS A 177 6.66 10.64 -13.18
N PRO A 178 7.97 10.77 -12.93
CA PRO A 178 8.53 11.94 -12.28
C PRO A 178 8.05 13.25 -12.94
N TYR A 179 7.61 14.20 -12.14
CA TYR A 179 7.08 15.51 -12.58
C TYR A 179 5.82 15.43 -13.46
N ALA A 180 5.10 14.29 -13.43
CA ALA A 180 3.82 14.17 -14.16
C ALA A 180 2.79 15.19 -13.64
N SER A 181 2.07 15.79 -14.60
CA SER A 181 0.96 16.71 -14.34
C SER A 181 -0.12 16.50 -15.40
N GLY A 182 -1.37 16.64 -15.02
CA GLY A 182 -2.48 16.49 -15.97
C GLY A 182 -3.62 15.63 -15.42
N VAL A 183 -4.43 15.09 -16.31
CA VAL A 183 -5.58 14.23 -16.01
C VAL A 183 -5.39 12.83 -16.63
N GLY A 184 -5.68 11.80 -15.86
CA GLY A 184 -5.49 10.42 -16.33
C GLY A 184 -5.90 9.37 -15.30
N PRO A 185 -5.68 8.09 -15.61
CA PRO A 185 -6.03 7.00 -14.71
C PRO A 185 -5.10 6.91 -13.51
N TYR A 186 -5.67 6.68 -12.33
CA TYR A 186 -4.86 6.34 -11.16
C TYR A 186 -4.14 5.00 -11.35
N PRO A 187 -2.85 4.92 -10.98
CA PRO A 187 -2.21 3.64 -10.74
C PRO A 187 -2.81 3.02 -9.49
N LEU A 188 -3.22 1.76 -9.58
CA LEU A 188 -3.89 1.05 -8.51
C LEU A 188 -3.14 -0.25 -8.16
N ASN A 189 -2.94 -0.52 -6.88
CA ASN A 189 -2.56 -1.86 -6.41
C ASN A 189 -3.80 -2.78 -6.33
N ASN A 190 -4.57 -2.77 -7.41
CA ASN A 190 -5.80 -3.53 -7.57
C ASN A 190 -5.72 -4.36 -8.86
N LEU A 191 -5.65 -5.66 -8.72
CA LEU A 191 -5.58 -6.58 -9.86
C LEU A 191 -6.89 -7.37 -9.93
N TYR A 192 -7.69 -7.09 -10.97
CA TYR A 192 -9.01 -7.73 -11.17
C TYR A 192 -9.96 -7.62 -9.95
N GLY A 193 -9.99 -6.46 -9.31
CA GLY A 193 -10.79 -6.20 -8.12
C GLY A 193 -10.10 -6.56 -6.81
N VAL A 194 -9.06 -7.39 -6.83
CA VAL A 194 -8.31 -7.80 -5.64
C VAL A 194 -7.33 -6.71 -5.22
N ARG A 195 -7.43 -6.27 -3.97
CA ARG A 195 -6.49 -5.32 -3.35
C ARG A 195 -5.17 -6.03 -3.03
N ILE A 196 -4.11 -5.75 -3.77
CA ILE A 196 -2.78 -6.29 -3.51
C ILE A 196 -2.15 -5.52 -2.34
N SER A 197 -2.59 -5.84 -1.14
CA SER A 197 -2.05 -5.30 0.11
C SER A 197 -0.66 -5.88 0.42
N THR A 198 0.02 -5.31 1.43
CA THR A 198 1.29 -5.88 1.90
C THR A 198 1.13 -7.27 2.54
N LEU A 199 -0.07 -7.61 3.02
CA LEU A 199 -0.41 -8.98 3.39
C LEU A 199 -0.27 -9.93 2.20
N LEU A 200 -0.90 -9.59 1.06
CA LEU A 200 -0.90 -10.45 -0.13
C LEU A 200 0.43 -10.40 -0.88
N GLY A 201 1.02 -9.21 -1.03
CA GLY A 201 2.24 -9.04 -1.81
C GLY A 201 3.51 -9.49 -1.08
N TYR A 202 3.63 -9.19 0.20
CA TYR A 202 4.87 -9.45 0.94
C TYR A 202 4.78 -10.65 1.89
N LEU A 203 3.70 -10.77 2.67
CA LEU A 203 3.69 -11.71 3.79
C LEU A 203 3.20 -13.10 3.40
N ASN A 204 2.11 -13.22 2.64
CA ASN A 204 1.57 -14.52 2.25
C ASN A 204 2.55 -15.40 1.48
N PRO A 205 3.35 -14.88 0.52
CA PRO A 205 4.34 -15.68 -0.19
C PRO A 205 5.42 -16.31 0.69
N ILE A 206 5.67 -15.74 1.86
CA ILE A 206 6.80 -16.11 2.73
C ILE A 206 6.41 -16.80 4.05
N ARG A 207 5.11 -17.02 4.28
CA ARG A 207 4.60 -17.65 5.53
C ARG A 207 5.19 -19.03 5.81
N HIS A 208 5.68 -19.72 4.78
CA HIS A 208 6.33 -21.02 4.90
C HIS A 208 7.74 -20.97 5.52
N ARG A 209 8.32 -19.78 5.69
CA ARG A 209 9.69 -19.64 6.23
C ARG A 209 9.71 -20.06 7.71
N LYS A 210 10.60 -20.98 8.05
CA LYS A 210 10.72 -21.54 9.41
C LYS A 210 11.24 -20.53 10.44
N ASN A 211 11.97 -19.51 9.99
CA ASN A 211 12.55 -18.44 10.80
C ASN A 211 11.62 -17.23 10.98
N LEU A 212 10.40 -17.28 10.45
CA LEU A 212 9.36 -16.25 10.60
C LEU A 212 8.21 -16.77 11.44
N THR A 213 7.92 -16.08 12.54
CA THR A 213 6.73 -16.31 13.38
C THR A 213 5.81 -15.10 13.28
N ILE A 214 4.52 -15.32 13.04
CA ILE A 214 3.49 -14.28 13.00
C ILE A 214 2.52 -14.53 14.13
N LEU A 215 2.35 -13.55 15.01
CA LEU A 215 1.37 -13.55 16.10
C LEU A 215 0.35 -12.45 15.86
N SER A 216 -0.86 -12.80 15.44
CA SER A 216 -2.02 -11.91 15.35
C SER A 216 -2.80 -11.87 16.66
N GLU A 217 -3.70 -10.90 16.79
CA GLU A 217 -4.56 -10.69 17.96
C GLU A 217 -3.78 -10.48 19.29
N ASN A 218 -2.56 -9.96 19.16
CA ASN A 218 -1.66 -9.69 20.26
C ASN A 218 -1.29 -8.21 20.32
N LEU A 219 -1.89 -7.49 21.25
CA LEU A 219 -1.61 -6.07 21.46
C LEU A 219 -0.35 -5.91 22.33
N VAL A 220 0.64 -5.20 21.79
CA VAL A 220 1.83 -4.82 22.55
C VAL A 220 1.55 -3.54 23.34
N HIS A 221 1.65 -3.59 24.66
CA HIS A 221 1.40 -2.44 25.52
C HIS A 221 2.66 -1.60 25.80
N ARG A 222 3.81 -2.23 25.82
CA ARG A 222 5.12 -1.57 26.01
C ARG A 222 6.27 -2.50 25.62
N ILE A 223 7.41 -1.89 25.37
CA ILE A 223 8.71 -2.53 25.12
C ILE A 223 9.55 -2.46 26.38
#